data_7d019bc019b46403e8960e108955691d
#
_entry.id   7d019bc019b46403e8960e108955691d
#
_cell.length_a   1.000
_cell.length_b   1.000
_cell.length_c   1.000
_cell.angle_alpha   90.00
_cell.angle_beta   90.00
_cell.angle_gamma   90.00
#
_symmetry.space_group_name_H-M   'P 1'
#
loop_
_entity.id
_entity.type
_entity.pdbx_description
1 polymer ?
#
loop_
_entity_poly.entity_id
_entity_poly.type
_entity_poly.pdbx_seq_one_letter_code
_entity_poly.pdbx_strand_id
1 'polypeptide(L)'
;MLEFCYELPYEDLDFTDPETHELYRIGRGEQGVLLVRPYTNDICAHWRFKTPDEAVKSSNHIFGMYLDYRDEEDFIGMDMCRKFLEMGFTRSRRYANHRDGKKYDEEGNVIPQEKDHATCHFAKSATIFKKVRDIVAKSDTYVKMRKEWRSNE
;
A
#
# COMPACT_ATOMS: atom_id res chain seq x y z
N MET A 1 10.42 17.12 -3.22
CA MET A 1 10.07 15.73 -2.76
C MET A 1 11.30 15.10 -2.12
N LEU A 2 11.18 14.70 -0.86
CA LEU A 2 12.26 13.99 -0.18
C LEU A 2 12.17 12.50 -0.44
N GLU A 3 13.31 11.85 -0.58
CA GLU A 3 13.39 10.40 -0.75
C GLU A 3 12.96 9.69 0.55
N PHE A 4 12.44 8.48 0.42
CA PHE A 4 12.10 7.65 1.57
C PHE A 4 13.37 7.22 2.30
N CYS A 5 13.40 7.38 3.62
CA CYS A 5 14.56 7.02 4.44
C CYS A 5 14.33 5.68 5.13
N TYR A 6 15.10 4.66 4.75
CA TYR A 6 15.03 3.33 5.38
C TYR A 6 15.89 3.21 6.64
N GLU A 7 16.71 4.21 6.95
CA GLU A 7 17.68 4.14 8.05
C GLU A 7 17.16 4.65 9.40
N LEU A 8 15.90 5.13 9.43
CA LEU A 8 15.30 5.56 10.69
C LEU A 8 15.03 4.35 11.60
N PRO A 9 15.07 4.55 12.94
CA PRO A 9 14.75 3.49 13.89
C PRO A 9 13.24 3.27 14.00
N TYR A 10 12.62 2.78 12.95
CA TYR A 10 11.15 2.64 12.84
C TYR A 10 10.55 1.82 13.99
N GLU A 11 11.29 0.85 14.53
CA GLU A 11 10.84 0.03 15.65
C GLU A 11 10.55 0.84 16.91
N ASP A 12 11.24 1.95 17.07
CA ASP A 12 11.16 2.82 18.25
C ASP A 12 10.27 4.05 18.01
N LEU A 13 9.70 4.20 16.81
CA LEU A 13 8.90 5.37 16.45
C LEU A 13 7.41 5.07 16.48
N ASP A 14 6.66 5.98 17.10
CA ASP A 14 5.20 5.99 17.09
C ASP A 14 4.72 7.14 16.21
N PHE A 15 4.21 6.82 15.02
CA PHE A 15 3.80 7.83 14.05
C PHE A 15 2.44 8.46 14.35
N THR A 16 1.78 8.09 15.45
CA THR A 16 0.65 8.87 15.96
C THR A 16 1.12 10.07 16.78
N ASP A 17 2.37 10.08 17.21
CA ASP A 17 2.97 11.22 17.90
C ASP A 17 3.28 12.34 16.91
N PRO A 18 2.71 13.56 17.10
CA PRO A 18 2.98 14.68 16.20
C PRO A 18 4.47 14.99 16.00
N GLU A 19 5.31 14.73 17.01
CA GLU A 19 6.75 14.96 16.91
C GLU A 19 7.43 14.11 15.83
N THR A 20 6.81 12.98 15.43
CA THR A 20 7.37 12.09 14.40
C THR A 20 6.89 12.45 13.00
N HIS A 21 5.90 13.34 12.86
CA HIS A 21 5.27 13.62 11.57
C HIS A 21 6.25 14.13 10.52
N GLU A 22 7.24 14.92 10.92
CA GLU A 22 8.26 15.40 9.99
C GLU A 22 9.16 14.29 9.44
N LEU A 23 9.18 13.12 10.08
CA LEU A 23 9.94 11.95 9.63
C LEU A 23 9.19 11.12 8.60
N TYR A 24 7.86 11.27 8.51
CA TYR A 24 7.07 10.48 7.57
C TYR A 24 7.29 10.97 6.15
N ARG A 25 7.61 10.04 5.26
CA ARG A 25 7.77 10.31 3.82
C ARG A 25 6.75 9.52 3.02
N ILE A 26 6.09 10.19 2.11
CA ILE A 26 5.19 9.53 1.18
C ILE A 26 5.97 8.55 0.32
N GLY A 27 7.15 8.96 -0.15
CA GLY A 27 7.99 8.12 -0.99
C GLY A 27 7.37 7.87 -2.36
N ARG A 28 7.72 6.74 -2.94
CA ARG A 28 7.20 6.29 -4.24
C ARG A 28 6.48 4.95 -4.03
N GLY A 29 5.33 4.79 -4.69
CA GLY A 29 4.57 3.55 -4.59
C GLY A 29 4.24 3.19 -3.16
N GLU A 30 4.68 2.02 -2.73
CA GLU A 30 4.40 1.48 -1.40
C GLU A 30 5.59 1.53 -0.44
N GLN A 31 6.58 2.38 -0.72
CA GLN A 31 7.76 2.48 0.16
C GLN A 31 7.35 2.72 1.61
N GLY A 32 7.92 1.93 2.52
CA GLY A 32 7.68 2.07 3.95
C GLY A 32 6.39 1.44 4.46
N VAL A 33 5.62 0.75 3.63
CA VAL A 33 4.32 0.18 4.00
C VAL A 33 4.37 -0.74 5.21
N LEU A 34 5.49 -1.42 5.45
CA LEU A 34 5.65 -2.36 6.57
C LEU A 34 6.42 -1.77 7.75
N LEU A 35 6.72 -0.47 7.74
CA LEU A 35 7.61 0.15 8.72
C LEU A 35 6.95 1.19 9.64
N VAL A 36 5.79 1.71 9.27
CA VAL A 36 5.20 2.89 9.91
C VAL A 36 4.16 2.48 10.95
N ARG A 37 4.60 2.28 12.17
CA ARG A 37 3.73 1.82 13.27
C ARG A 37 3.07 2.99 14.01
N PRO A 38 1.86 2.82 14.55
CA PRO A 38 1.10 1.57 14.59
C PRO A 38 0.29 1.26 13.31
N TYR A 39 0.26 2.16 12.34
CA TYR A 39 -0.55 2.02 11.12
C TYR A 39 -0.28 0.71 10.39
N THR A 40 0.98 0.35 10.22
CA THR A 40 1.35 -0.91 9.57
C THR A 40 0.65 -2.10 10.22
N ASN A 41 0.70 -2.20 11.54
CA ASN A 41 0.11 -3.34 12.24
C ASN A 41 -1.41 -3.34 12.13
N ASP A 42 -2.02 -2.16 12.30
CA ASP A 42 -3.48 -2.02 12.28
C ASP A 42 -4.07 -2.36 10.92
N ILE A 43 -3.45 -1.89 9.84
CA ILE A 43 -3.96 -2.11 8.48
C ILE A 43 -3.61 -3.51 7.98
N CYS A 44 -2.38 -3.97 8.26
CA CYS A 44 -1.93 -5.29 7.82
C CYS A 44 -2.80 -6.43 8.36
N ALA A 45 -3.39 -6.26 9.54
CA ALA A 45 -4.31 -7.23 10.13
C ALA A 45 -5.50 -7.54 9.20
N HIS A 46 -5.86 -6.61 8.31
CA HIS A 46 -7.01 -6.74 7.40
C HIS A 46 -6.59 -6.93 5.95
N TRP A 47 -5.28 -7.00 5.68
CA TRP A 47 -4.75 -7.09 4.32
C TRP A 47 -4.66 -8.55 3.87
N ARG A 48 -5.46 -8.91 2.87
CA ARG A 48 -5.55 -10.26 2.29
C ARG A 48 -5.81 -10.16 0.80
N PHE A 49 -5.15 -10.98 -0.01
CA PHE A 49 -5.29 -10.93 -1.46
C PHE A 49 -5.34 -12.31 -2.14
N LYS A 50 -5.34 -13.39 -1.38
CA LYS A 50 -5.18 -14.75 -1.90
C LYS A 50 -6.27 -15.17 -2.88
N THR A 51 -7.50 -14.73 -2.63
CA THR A 51 -8.65 -14.97 -3.52
C THR A 51 -9.35 -13.66 -3.85
N PRO A 52 -10.13 -13.59 -4.96
CA PRO A 52 -10.92 -12.39 -5.25
C PRO A 52 -11.88 -12.02 -4.13
N ASP A 53 -12.52 -12.98 -3.47
CA ASP A 53 -13.41 -12.70 -2.34
C ASP A 53 -12.67 -12.08 -1.17
N GLU A 54 -11.48 -12.58 -0.84
CA GLU A 54 -10.63 -11.98 0.18
C GLU A 54 -10.19 -10.59 -0.21
N ALA A 55 -9.84 -10.38 -1.48
CA ALA A 55 -9.43 -9.07 -1.99
C ALA A 55 -10.57 -8.04 -1.88
N VAL A 56 -11.82 -8.44 -2.17
CA VAL A 56 -12.99 -7.57 -2.01
C VAL A 56 -13.15 -7.17 -0.55
N LYS A 57 -13.15 -8.13 0.37
CA LYS A 57 -13.32 -7.86 1.80
C LYS A 57 -12.19 -6.99 2.34
N SER A 58 -10.95 -7.33 1.98
CA SER A 58 -9.75 -6.61 2.42
C SER A 58 -9.75 -5.17 1.92
N SER A 59 -9.93 -4.97 0.61
CA SER A 59 -9.89 -3.64 0.03
C SER A 59 -11.02 -2.75 0.56
N ASN A 60 -12.21 -3.32 0.75
CA ASN A 60 -13.34 -2.57 1.33
C ASN A 60 -13.09 -2.20 2.78
N HIS A 61 -12.51 -3.10 3.57
CA HIS A 61 -12.17 -2.81 4.97
C HIS A 61 -11.12 -1.70 5.06
N ILE A 62 -10.07 -1.79 4.24
CA ILE A 62 -9.00 -0.77 4.21
C ILE A 62 -9.57 0.58 3.72
N PHE A 63 -10.48 0.56 2.76
CA PHE A 63 -11.17 1.78 2.34
C PHE A 63 -11.95 2.41 3.49
N GLY A 64 -12.64 1.61 4.29
CA GLY A 64 -13.33 2.09 5.50
C GLY A 64 -12.36 2.72 6.51
N MET A 65 -11.20 2.11 6.72
CA MET A 65 -10.15 2.69 7.56
C MET A 65 -9.65 4.03 7.00
N TYR A 66 -9.49 4.11 5.68
CA TYR A 66 -9.12 5.36 5.02
C TYR A 66 -10.13 6.46 5.31
N LEU A 67 -11.42 6.16 5.24
CA LEU A 67 -12.47 7.14 5.54
C LEU A 67 -12.39 7.61 6.99
N ASP A 68 -12.12 6.72 7.93
CA ASP A 68 -11.96 7.06 9.35
C ASP A 68 -10.75 7.98 9.55
N TYR A 69 -9.61 7.66 8.97
CA TYR A 69 -8.42 8.52 9.03
C TYR A 69 -8.67 9.87 8.38
N ARG A 70 -9.41 9.90 7.28
CA ARG A 70 -9.79 11.16 6.62
C ARG A 70 -10.63 12.03 7.55
N ASP A 71 -11.61 11.45 8.25
CA ASP A 71 -12.47 12.18 9.17
C ASP A 71 -11.69 12.73 10.37
N GLU A 72 -10.62 12.05 10.75
CA GLU A 72 -9.69 12.50 11.81
C GLU A 72 -8.61 13.45 11.29
N GLU A 73 -8.57 13.72 9.99
CA GLU A 73 -7.53 14.51 9.33
C GLU A 73 -6.13 13.92 9.54
N ASP A 74 -6.04 12.60 9.66
CA ASP A 74 -4.78 11.88 9.84
C ASP A 74 -4.22 11.46 8.48
N PHE A 75 -3.38 12.32 7.90
CA PHE A 75 -2.81 12.05 6.57
C PHE A 75 -1.95 10.79 6.54
N ILE A 76 -1.17 10.53 7.61
CA ILE A 76 -0.31 9.34 7.64
C ILE A 76 -1.16 8.08 7.52
N GLY A 77 -2.27 8.02 8.28
CA GLY A 77 -3.21 6.90 8.17
C GLY A 77 -3.82 6.78 6.78
N MET A 78 -4.22 7.91 6.19
CA MET A 78 -4.75 7.94 4.82
C MET A 78 -3.74 7.40 3.81
N ASP A 79 -2.51 7.87 3.87
CA ASP A 79 -1.47 7.44 2.94
C ASP A 79 -1.03 6.00 3.17
N MET A 80 -1.02 5.55 4.41
CA MET A 80 -0.72 4.14 4.72
C MET A 80 -1.79 3.21 4.17
N CYS A 81 -3.07 3.59 4.21
CA CYS A 81 -4.13 2.83 3.55
C CYS A 81 -3.91 2.77 2.03
N ARG A 82 -3.53 3.90 1.41
CA ARG A 82 -3.17 3.90 -0.02
C ARG A 82 -2.01 2.94 -0.31
N LYS A 83 -0.98 2.95 0.53
CA LYS A 83 0.18 2.06 0.36
C LYS A 83 -0.19 0.59 0.48
N PHE A 84 -1.07 0.23 1.42
CA PHE A 84 -1.54 -1.16 1.53
C PHE A 84 -2.39 -1.58 0.34
N LEU A 85 -3.22 -0.69 -0.19
CA LEU A 85 -3.98 -0.96 -1.41
C LEU A 85 -3.04 -1.12 -2.61
N GLU A 86 -2.00 -0.29 -2.69
CA GLU A 86 -0.95 -0.41 -3.71
C GLU A 86 -0.23 -1.75 -3.60
N MET A 87 0.14 -2.17 -2.39
CA MET A 87 0.80 -3.45 -2.17
C MET A 87 -0.12 -4.62 -2.51
N GLY A 88 -1.42 -4.50 -2.23
CA GLY A 88 -2.40 -5.50 -2.64
C GLY A 88 -2.39 -5.70 -4.14
N PHE A 89 -2.32 -4.60 -4.91
CA PHE A 89 -2.20 -4.64 -6.35
C PHE A 89 -0.86 -5.26 -6.79
N THR A 90 0.26 -4.75 -6.30
CA THR A 90 1.58 -5.18 -6.76
C THR A 90 1.87 -6.64 -6.42
N ARG A 91 1.48 -7.09 -5.22
CA ARG A 91 1.65 -8.49 -4.81
C ARG A 91 0.76 -9.43 -5.60
N SER A 92 -0.51 -9.06 -5.79
CA SER A 92 -1.43 -9.86 -6.61
C SER A 92 -0.92 -9.97 -8.05
N ARG A 93 -0.41 -8.88 -8.64
CA ARG A 93 0.20 -8.92 -9.97
C ARG A 93 1.44 -9.82 -9.99
N ARG A 94 2.26 -9.78 -8.95
CA ARG A 94 3.44 -10.64 -8.86
C ARG A 94 3.06 -12.12 -8.90
N TYR A 95 2.05 -12.52 -8.10
CA TYR A 95 1.60 -13.91 -8.06
C TYR A 95 0.82 -14.30 -9.31
N ALA A 96 0.14 -13.37 -9.99
CA ALA A 96 -0.50 -13.64 -11.27
C ALA A 96 0.56 -13.90 -12.37
N ASN A 97 1.60 -13.09 -12.40
CA ASN A 97 2.66 -13.19 -13.41
C ASN A 97 3.61 -14.36 -13.14
N HIS A 98 3.86 -14.67 -11.87
CA HIS A 98 4.81 -15.71 -11.45
C HIS A 98 4.20 -16.46 -10.27
N ARG A 99 3.80 -17.71 -10.49
CA ARG A 99 3.00 -18.50 -9.55
C ARG A 99 3.57 -18.59 -8.14
N ASP A 100 4.89 -18.62 -8.01
CA ASP A 100 5.57 -18.66 -6.72
C ASP A 100 5.94 -17.28 -6.18
N GLY A 101 5.54 -16.22 -6.87
CA GLY A 101 5.84 -14.85 -6.49
C GLY A 101 7.25 -14.38 -6.82
N LYS A 102 8.03 -15.18 -7.50
CA LYS A 102 9.42 -14.87 -7.85
C LYS A 102 9.54 -14.42 -9.30
N LYS A 103 10.09 -13.23 -9.51
CA LYS A 103 10.33 -12.67 -10.85
C LYS A 103 11.63 -13.15 -11.46
N TYR A 104 12.63 -13.48 -10.63
CA TYR A 104 13.97 -13.88 -11.08
C TYR A 104 14.29 -15.28 -10.61
N ASP A 105 15.04 -16.03 -11.44
CA ASP A 105 15.59 -17.33 -11.07
C ASP A 105 16.86 -17.17 -10.22
N GLU A 106 17.48 -18.28 -9.81
CA GLU A 106 18.70 -18.28 -9.00
C GLU A 106 19.89 -17.61 -9.70
N GLU A 107 19.86 -17.55 -11.03
CA GLU A 107 20.91 -16.97 -11.87
C GLU A 107 20.67 -15.48 -12.17
N GLY A 108 19.56 -14.91 -11.67
CA GLY A 108 19.21 -13.52 -11.88
C GLY A 108 18.46 -13.23 -13.17
N ASN A 109 18.09 -14.28 -13.93
CA ASN A 109 17.33 -14.12 -15.18
C ASN A 109 15.84 -13.95 -14.86
N VAL A 110 15.13 -13.14 -15.69
CA VAL A 110 13.70 -12.94 -15.55
C VAL A 110 12.97 -14.25 -15.93
N ILE A 111 12.15 -14.75 -14.99
CA ILE A 111 11.32 -15.93 -15.23
C ILE A 111 10.18 -15.55 -16.16
N PRO A 112 9.86 -16.36 -17.20
CA PRO A 112 8.71 -16.09 -18.07
C PRO A 112 7.41 -15.98 -17.27
N GLN A 113 6.50 -15.10 -17.72
CA GLN A 113 5.19 -14.95 -17.08
C GLN A 113 4.33 -16.19 -17.29
N GLU A 114 3.47 -16.47 -16.33
CA GLU A 114 2.48 -17.53 -16.44
C GLU A 114 1.56 -17.28 -17.63
N LYS A 115 1.09 -18.35 -18.29
CA LYS A 115 0.20 -18.25 -19.46
C LYS A 115 -1.12 -17.57 -19.11
N ASP A 116 -1.63 -17.77 -17.88
CA ASP A 116 -2.88 -17.22 -17.42
C ASP A 116 -2.72 -15.94 -16.57
N HIS A 117 -1.57 -15.23 -16.72
CA HIS A 117 -1.25 -14.06 -15.90
C HIS A 117 -2.30 -12.94 -16.00
N ALA A 118 -3.07 -12.88 -17.08
CA ALA A 118 -4.09 -11.84 -17.26
C ALA A 118 -5.48 -12.28 -16.78
N THR A 119 -5.70 -13.56 -16.52
CA THR A 119 -7.06 -14.12 -16.28
C THR A 119 -7.20 -14.92 -14.99
N CYS A 120 -6.11 -15.29 -14.32
CA CYS A 120 -6.16 -16.09 -13.10
C CYS A 120 -6.78 -15.32 -11.93
N HIS A 121 -7.05 -16.03 -10.83
CA HIS A 121 -7.66 -15.43 -9.63
C HIS A 121 -6.80 -14.31 -9.03
N PHE A 122 -5.46 -14.39 -9.09
CA PHE A 122 -4.59 -13.31 -8.64
C PHE A 122 -4.70 -12.06 -9.52
N ALA A 123 -4.91 -12.24 -10.82
CA ALA A 123 -5.17 -11.11 -11.72
C ALA A 123 -6.47 -10.40 -11.36
N LYS A 124 -7.49 -11.15 -10.96
CA LYS A 124 -8.77 -10.58 -10.47
C LYS A 124 -8.57 -9.83 -9.17
N SER A 125 -7.81 -10.40 -8.21
CA SER A 125 -7.48 -9.73 -6.96
C SER A 125 -6.74 -8.42 -7.22
N ALA A 126 -5.79 -8.42 -8.15
CA ALA A 126 -5.03 -7.22 -8.52
C ALA A 126 -5.96 -6.12 -9.05
N THR A 127 -6.91 -6.46 -9.92
CA THR A 127 -7.89 -5.50 -10.45
C THR A 127 -8.74 -4.90 -9.33
N ILE A 128 -9.16 -5.72 -8.37
CA ILE A 128 -9.97 -5.27 -7.22
C ILE A 128 -9.18 -4.24 -6.40
N PHE A 129 -7.95 -4.54 -6.02
CA PHE A 129 -7.11 -3.60 -5.26
C PHE A 129 -6.80 -2.32 -6.03
N LYS A 130 -6.49 -2.45 -7.32
CA LYS A 130 -6.20 -1.29 -8.17
C LYS A 130 -7.37 -0.32 -8.21
N LYS A 131 -8.59 -0.85 -8.35
CA LYS A 131 -9.81 -0.02 -8.40
C LYS A 131 -9.97 0.80 -7.12
N VAL A 132 -9.82 0.17 -5.95
CA VAL A 132 -9.98 0.85 -4.66
C VAL A 132 -8.80 1.82 -4.42
N ARG A 133 -7.58 1.41 -4.76
CA ARG A 133 -6.42 2.30 -4.70
C ARG A 133 -6.63 3.57 -5.50
N ASP A 134 -7.15 3.45 -6.73
CA ASP A 134 -7.38 4.59 -7.60
C ASP A 134 -8.44 5.53 -7.01
N ILE A 135 -9.48 4.99 -6.38
CA ILE A 135 -10.51 5.80 -5.70
C ILE A 135 -9.85 6.64 -4.59
N VAL A 136 -9.01 6.01 -3.76
CA VAL A 136 -8.30 6.72 -2.68
C VAL A 136 -7.34 7.76 -3.24
N ALA A 137 -6.48 7.34 -4.18
CA ALA A 137 -5.42 8.21 -4.72
C ALA A 137 -5.95 9.43 -5.47
N LYS A 138 -7.17 9.34 -6.00
CA LYS A 138 -7.81 10.42 -6.76
C LYS A 138 -8.82 11.21 -5.93
N SER A 139 -9.07 10.84 -4.68
CA SER A 139 -10.03 11.57 -3.84
C SER A 139 -9.51 12.98 -3.54
N ASP A 140 -10.41 13.96 -3.56
CA ASP A 140 -10.05 15.38 -3.43
C ASP A 140 -9.29 15.66 -2.13
N THR A 141 -9.77 15.13 -1.01
CA THR A 141 -9.14 15.34 0.29
C THR A 141 -7.73 14.76 0.33
N TYR A 142 -7.55 13.53 -0.17
CA TYR A 142 -6.23 12.90 -0.22
C TYR A 142 -5.26 13.70 -1.09
N VAL A 143 -5.67 14.08 -2.29
CA VAL A 143 -4.84 14.84 -3.24
C VAL A 143 -4.39 16.17 -2.62
N LYS A 144 -5.33 16.89 -1.98
CA LYS A 144 -5.03 18.16 -1.33
C LYS A 144 -4.04 17.99 -0.18
N MET A 145 -4.31 17.06 0.72
CA MET A 145 -3.45 16.85 1.89
C MET A 145 -2.07 16.31 1.49
N ARG A 146 -2.01 15.47 0.45
CA ARG A 146 -0.75 14.98 -0.10
C ARG A 146 0.11 16.12 -0.64
N LYS A 147 -0.48 17.04 -1.37
CA LYS A 147 0.20 18.22 -1.90
C LYS A 147 0.74 19.08 -0.77
N GLU A 148 -0.06 19.34 0.26
CA GLU A 148 0.37 20.09 1.44
C GLU A 148 1.52 19.39 2.17
N TRP A 149 1.43 18.07 2.33
CA TRP A 149 2.50 17.29 2.97
C TRP A 149 3.81 17.42 2.20
N ARG A 150 3.77 17.24 0.89
CA ARG A 150 4.97 17.37 0.05
C ARG A 150 5.57 18.76 0.07
N SER A 151 4.77 19.81 0.18
CA SER A 151 5.28 21.18 0.24
C SER A 151 6.02 21.48 1.54
N ASN A 152 5.77 20.69 2.59
CA ASN A 152 6.43 20.83 3.88
C ASN A 152 7.65 19.91 4.05
N GLU A 153 7.95 19.12 3.05
CA GLU A 153 9.15 18.26 3.06
C GLU A 153 10.45 19.12 2.80
#